data_b7cc481aa9221a90efd326b443247c76
#
_entry.id   b7cc481aa9221a90efd326b443247c76
#
_cell.length_a   1.000
_cell.length_b   1.000
_cell.length_c   1.000
_cell.angle_alpha   90.00
_cell.angle_beta   90.00
_cell.angle_gamma   90.00
#
_symmetry.space_group_name_H-M   'P 1'
#
loop_
_entity.id
_entity.type
_entity.pdbx_description
1 polymer ?
#
loop_
_entity_poly.entity_id
_entity_poly.type
_entity_poly.pdbx_seq_one_letter_code
_entity_poly.pdbx_strand_id
1 'polypeptide(L)'
;MSTPVIITVAMTGAIPRKKDCPGLPVTTSEQIEETHKAFEAGASLAHIHVRNPDETPSSDPDLYAAVQEGIQKHCPGMIVQFSTGGRGRDQAARGGMLFHRPDMAS
;
A
#
# COMPACT_ATOMS: atom_id res chain seq x y z
N MET A 1 -18.24 -6.15 -26.92
CA MET A 1 -17.48 -5.22 -26.05
C MET A 1 -17.40 -5.77 -24.64
N SER A 2 -16.25 -5.81 -24.09
CA SER A 2 -16.09 -6.22 -22.68
C SER A 2 -16.39 -5.04 -21.75
N THR A 3 -16.96 -5.33 -20.58
CA THR A 3 -17.14 -4.34 -19.53
C THR A 3 -15.80 -4.16 -18.80
N PRO A 4 -15.34 -2.91 -18.61
CA PRO A 4 -14.11 -2.68 -17.84
C PRO A 4 -14.24 -3.19 -16.40
N VAL A 5 -13.16 -3.74 -15.87
CA VAL A 5 -13.09 -4.24 -14.51
C VAL A 5 -11.96 -3.53 -13.78
N ILE A 6 -12.19 -3.08 -12.55
CA ILE A 6 -11.16 -2.50 -11.70
C ILE A 6 -10.48 -3.65 -10.94
N ILE A 7 -9.16 -3.74 -11.11
CA ILE A 7 -8.35 -4.74 -10.41
C ILE A 7 -7.55 -4.02 -9.34
N THR A 8 -7.82 -4.36 -8.08
CA THR A 8 -7.12 -3.80 -6.93
C THR A 8 -6.08 -4.80 -6.44
N VAL A 9 -4.83 -4.36 -6.30
CA VAL A 9 -3.79 -5.17 -5.67
C VAL A 9 -3.65 -4.76 -4.20
N ALA A 10 -3.69 -5.75 -3.31
CA ALA A 10 -3.46 -5.59 -1.88
C ALA A 10 -2.28 -6.48 -1.50
N MET A 11 -1.06 -5.99 -1.71
CA MET A 11 0.14 -6.82 -1.68
C MET A 11 0.63 -7.23 -0.29
N THR A 12 0.21 -6.56 0.77
CA THR A 12 0.76 -6.81 2.10
C THR A 12 -0.32 -7.14 3.14
N GLY A 13 -1.31 -6.26 3.30
CA GLY A 13 -2.27 -6.39 4.39
C GLY A 13 -1.67 -6.06 5.75
N ALA A 14 -2.38 -6.41 6.83
CA ALA A 14 -1.99 -6.03 8.20
C ALA A 14 -1.51 -7.21 9.05
N ILE A 15 -1.83 -8.44 8.71
CA ILE A 15 -1.65 -9.60 9.59
C ILE A 15 -0.45 -10.49 9.23
N PRO A 16 -0.26 -10.90 7.96
CA PRO A 16 0.80 -11.85 7.64
C PRO A 16 2.20 -11.31 7.95
N ARG A 17 3.13 -12.23 8.21
CA ARG A 17 4.56 -11.96 8.40
C ARG A 17 5.36 -12.76 7.37
N LYS A 18 6.64 -12.41 7.19
CA LYS A 18 7.51 -13.14 6.27
C LYS A 18 7.67 -14.61 6.66
N LYS A 19 7.55 -14.96 7.93
CA LYS A 19 7.55 -16.34 8.39
C LYS A 19 6.36 -17.14 7.85
N ASP A 20 5.23 -16.45 7.59
CA ASP A 20 4.03 -17.07 7.02
C ASP A 20 4.12 -17.15 5.51
N CYS A 21 4.74 -16.14 4.91
CA CYS A 21 4.94 -16.01 3.46
C CYS A 21 6.25 -15.29 3.20
N PRO A 22 7.34 -15.99 2.85
CA PRO A 22 8.66 -15.36 2.65
C PRO A 22 8.68 -14.26 1.59
N GLY A 23 7.79 -14.34 0.60
CA GLY A 23 7.67 -13.33 -0.45
C GLY A 23 6.81 -12.11 -0.08
N LEU A 24 6.32 -12.02 1.16
CA LEU A 24 5.50 -10.89 1.58
C LEU A 24 6.28 -9.57 1.47
N PRO A 25 5.80 -8.56 0.71
CA PRO A 25 6.49 -7.28 0.61
C PRO A 25 6.27 -6.47 1.90
N VAL A 26 7.34 -6.16 2.59
CA VAL A 26 7.33 -5.42 3.86
C VAL A 26 8.00 -4.07 3.73
N THR A 27 9.18 -4.00 3.11
CA THR A 27 9.91 -2.75 2.94
C THR A 27 9.29 -1.88 1.86
N THR A 28 9.59 -0.58 1.89
CA THR A 28 9.13 0.36 0.87
C THR A 28 9.48 -0.13 -0.54
N SER A 29 10.73 -0.53 -0.77
CA SER A 29 11.16 -1.00 -2.09
C SER A 29 10.46 -2.28 -2.51
N GLU A 30 10.25 -3.21 -1.61
CA GLU A 30 9.52 -4.45 -1.90
C GLU A 30 8.07 -4.15 -2.30
N GLN A 31 7.41 -3.23 -1.58
CA GLN A 31 6.03 -2.85 -1.87
C GLN A 31 5.91 -2.14 -3.22
N ILE A 32 6.85 -1.26 -3.54
CA ILE A 32 6.87 -0.58 -4.84
C ILE A 32 7.09 -1.60 -5.97
N GLU A 33 8.03 -2.52 -5.79
CA GLU A 33 8.34 -3.54 -6.80
C GLU A 33 7.15 -4.46 -7.07
N GLU A 34 6.50 -4.97 -6.02
CA GLU A 34 5.33 -5.84 -6.17
C GLU A 34 4.13 -5.08 -6.76
N THR A 35 3.96 -3.82 -6.40
CA THR A 35 2.91 -2.98 -6.99
C THR A 35 3.18 -2.78 -8.49
N HIS A 36 4.44 -2.55 -8.86
CA HIS A 36 4.81 -2.39 -10.27
C HIS A 36 4.54 -3.66 -11.07
N LYS A 37 4.86 -4.82 -10.53
CA LYS A 37 4.54 -6.10 -11.17
C LYS A 37 3.03 -6.26 -11.40
N ALA A 38 2.23 -5.92 -10.40
CA ALA A 38 0.77 -5.98 -10.51
C ALA A 38 0.24 -4.96 -11.54
N PHE A 39 0.82 -3.76 -11.58
CA PHE A 39 0.50 -2.73 -12.56
C PHE A 39 0.77 -3.23 -13.98
N GLU A 40 1.92 -3.84 -14.22
CA GLU A 40 2.26 -4.42 -15.53
C GLU A 40 1.30 -5.56 -15.92
N ALA A 41 0.75 -6.26 -14.94
CA ALA A 41 -0.21 -7.34 -15.16
C ALA A 41 -1.66 -6.83 -15.31
N GLY A 42 -1.91 -5.52 -15.16
CA GLY A 42 -3.23 -4.93 -15.40
C GLY A 42 -3.95 -4.37 -14.18
N ALA A 43 -3.33 -4.35 -13.00
CA ALA A 43 -3.95 -3.73 -11.82
C ALA A 43 -3.98 -2.20 -12.00
N SER A 44 -5.07 -1.57 -11.55
CA SER A 44 -5.28 -0.13 -11.69
C SER A 44 -5.38 0.60 -10.35
N LEU A 45 -5.49 -0.13 -9.24
CA LEU A 45 -5.60 0.43 -7.89
C LEU A 45 -4.72 -0.35 -6.94
N ALA A 46 -3.91 0.36 -6.14
CA ALA A 46 -3.08 -0.24 -5.11
C ALA A 46 -3.61 0.13 -3.72
N HIS A 47 -3.90 -0.89 -2.91
CA HIS A 47 -4.32 -0.73 -1.53
C HIS A 47 -3.11 -0.95 -0.62
N ILE A 48 -2.70 0.10 0.10
CA ILE A 48 -1.42 0.17 0.79
C ILE A 48 -1.56 -0.02 2.29
N HIS A 49 -0.77 -0.95 2.84
CA HIS A 49 -0.48 -1.10 4.27
C HIS A 49 1.02 -1.06 4.45
N VAL A 50 1.53 -0.08 5.17
CA VAL A 50 2.98 -0.03 5.44
C VAL A 50 3.34 -0.77 6.72
N ARG A 51 4.57 -1.21 6.81
CA ARG A 51 5.10 -1.98 7.94
C ARG A 51 6.36 -1.33 8.49
N ASN A 52 6.57 -1.50 9.80
CA ASN A 52 7.83 -1.17 10.44
C ASN A 52 8.91 -2.20 10.04
N PRO A 53 10.21 -1.91 10.26
CA PRO A 53 11.28 -2.88 9.96
C PRO A 53 11.11 -4.24 10.65
N ASP A 54 10.44 -4.27 11.82
CA ASP A 54 10.13 -5.52 12.53
C ASP A 54 8.88 -6.21 11.99
N GLU A 55 8.34 -5.76 10.86
CA GLU A 55 7.15 -6.27 10.16
C GLU A 55 5.82 -5.92 10.82
N THR A 56 5.80 -5.20 11.94
CA THR A 56 4.54 -4.78 12.55
C THR A 56 3.86 -3.70 11.71
N PRO A 57 2.52 -3.66 11.69
CA PRO A 57 1.80 -2.61 10.96
C PRO A 57 2.16 -1.21 11.46
N SER A 58 2.23 -0.27 10.53
CA SER A 58 2.56 1.13 10.83
C SER A 58 1.53 2.07 10.25
N SER A 59 1.38 3.23 10.88
CA SER A 59 0.64 4.38 10.33
C SER A 59 1.58 5.54 10.05
N ASP A 60 2.89 5.30 10.00
CA ASP A 60 3.91 6.33 9.80
C ASP A 60 3.68 7.06 8.47
N PRO A 61 3.40 8.38 8.50
CA PRO A 61 3.20 9.15 7.28
C PRO A 61 4.38 9.12 6.32
N ASP A 62 5.61 9.04 6.82
CA ASP A 62 6.80 9.02 5.98
C ASP A 62 6.91 7.72 5.18
N LEU A 63 6.53 6.59 5.78
CA LEU A 63 6.48 5.31 5.08
C LEU A 63 5.43 5.33 3.97
N TYR A 64 4.25 5.88 4.25
CA TYR A 64 3.20 6.03 3.24
C TYR A 64 3.64 6.95 2.10
N ALA A 65 4.30 8.08 2.43
CA ALA A 65 4.80 9.01 1.42
C ALA A 65 5.81 8.35 0.49
N ALA A 66 6.73 7.56 1.05
CA ALA A 66 7.76 6.88 0.28
C ALA A 66 7.17 5.87 -0.71
N VAL A 67 6.19 5.08 -0.27
CA VAL A 67 5.50 4.11 -1.14
C VAL A 67 4.70 4.84 -2.22
N GLN A 68 3.95 5.88 -1.84
CA GLN A 68 3.18 6.69 -2.78
C GLN A 68 4.06 7.28 -3.87
N GLU A 69 5.18 7.88 -3.50
CA GLU A 69 6.11 8.49 -4.45
C GLU A 69 6.64 7.45 -5.45
N GLY A 70 7.04 6.28 -4.96
CA GLY A 70 7.53 5.19 -5.80
C GLY A 70 6.48 4.67 -6.76
N ILE A 71 5.24 4.53 -6.30
CA ILE A 71 4.12 4.10 -7.16
C ILE A 71 3.83 5.14 -8.23
N GLN A 72 3.77 6.41 -7.86
CA GLN A 72 3.54 7.50 -8.83
C GLN A 72 4.62 7.55 -9.90
N LYS A 73 5.86 7.26 -9.52
CA LYS A 73 7.01 7.27 -10.43
C LYS A 73 6.99 6.07 -11.39
N HIS A 74 6.73 4.88 -10.89
CA HIS A 74 6.86 3.62 -11.63
C HIS A 74 5.55 3.10 -12.21
N CYS A 75 4.42 3.55 -11.69
CA CYS A 75 3.08 3.09 -12.09
C CYS A 75 2.21 4.30 -12.45
N PRO A 76 2.53 5.03 -13.54
CA PRO A 76 1.81 6.26 -13.88
C PRO A 76 0.33 5.99 -14.11
N GLY A 77 -0.52 6.79 -13.47
CA GLY A 77 -1.97 6.67 -13.58
C GLY A 77 -2.60 5.68 -12.61
N MET A 78 -1.81 4.94 -11.83
CA MET A 78 -2.36 4.01 -10.85
C MET A 78 -3.00 4.75 -9.68
N ILE A 79 -4.18 4.30 -9.26
CA ILE A 79 -4.88 4.87 -8.11
C ILE A 79 -4.24 4.35 -6.83
N VAL A 80 -3.89 5.25 -5.90
CA VAL A 80 -3.28 4.90 -4.62
C VAL A 80 -4.30 5.07 -3.51
N GLN A 81 -4.58 3.97 -2.79
CA GLN A 81 -5.46 3.96 -1.64
C GLN A 81 -4.66 3.63 -0.38
N PHE A 82 -4.73 4.51 0.62
CA PHE A 82 -4.11 4.26 1.92
C PHE A 82 -5.10 3.56 2.85
N SER A 83 -4.63 2.55 3.56
CA SER A 83 -5.40 1.95 4.63
C SER A 83 -5.30 2.79 5.90
N THR A 84 -6.43 3.14 6.50
CA THR A 84 -6.49 3.79 7.82
C THR A 84 -6.74 2.79 8.95
N GLY A 85 -6.67 1.50 8.67
CA GLY A 85 -6.74 0.45 9.67
C GLY A 85 -5.64 0.61 10.72
N GLY A 86 -5.90 0.16 11.95
CA GLY A 86 -4.89 0.33 12.98
C GLY A 86 -5.40 -0.08 14.36
N ARG A 87 -5.59 -1.38 14.56
CA ARG A 87 -5.96 -1.90 15.88
C ARG A 87 -4.94 -1.45 16.92
N GLY A 88 -5.42 -0.90 18.03
CA GLY A 88 -4.58 -0.42 19.11
C GLY A 88 -3.99 0.97 18.90
N ARG A 89 -4.19 1.59 17.74
CA ARG A 89 -3.77 2.96 17.47
C ARG A 89 -4.96 3.89 17.52
N ASP A 90 -4.75 5.14 17.95
CA ASP A 90 -5.82 6.12 18.02
C ASP A 90 -6.19 6.67 16.63
N GLN A 91 -7.31 7.36 16.55
CA GLN A 91 -7.83 7.88 15.30
C GLN A 91 -6.87 8.87 14.63
N ALA A 92 -6.23 9.73 15.41
CA ALA A 92 -5.30 10.72 14.88
C ALA A 92 -4.08 10.02 14.25
N ALA A 93 -3.53 8.99 14.91
CA ALA A 93 -2.41 8.22 14.37
C ALA A 93 -2.80 7.51 13.07
N ARG A 94 -3.99 6.89 13.04
CA ARG A 94 -4.46 6.14 11.88
C ARG A 94 -4.71 7.01 10.64
N GLY A 95 -5.06 8.26 10.85
CA GLY A 95 -5.36 9.20 9.76
C GLY A 95 -4.24 10.19 9.45
N GLY A 96 -3.11 10.12 10.17
CA GLY A 96 -2.04 11.11 10.05
C GLY A 96 -1.39 11.22 8.67
N MET A 97 -1.43 10.13 7.88
CA MET A 97 -0.84 10.12 6.54
C MET A 97 -1.75 10.74 5.46
N LEU A 98 -3.00 11.06 5.79
CA LEU A 98 -3.96 11.54 4.79
C LEU A 98 -3.60 12.91 4.20
N PHE A 99 -2.76 13.70 4.91
CA PHE A 99 -2.30 14.97 4.35
C PHE A 99 -1.43 14.80 3.10
N HIS A 100 -0.90 13.60 2.83
CA HIS A 100 -0.19 13.29 1.58
C HIS A 100 -1.12 13.14 0.38
N ARG A 101 -2.44 13.29 0.59
CA ARG A 101 -3.46 13.29 -0.46
C ARG A 101 -3.44 12.04 -1.33
N PRO A 102 -3.64 10.83 -0.75
CA PRO A 102 -3.86 9.66 -1.58
C PRO A 102 -5.16 9.84 -2.40
N ASP A 103 -5.28 9.11 -3.49
CA ASP A 103 -6.51 9.16 -4.30
C ASP A 103 -7.72 8.63 -3.53
N MET A 104 -7.50 7.65 -2.64
CA MET A 104 -8.53 7.02 -1.82
C MET A 104 -7.98 6.66 -0.44
N ALA A 105 -8.90 6.43 0.51
CA ALA A 105 -8.57 5.92 1.84
C ALA A 105 -9.68 4.99 2.31
N SER A 106 -9.33 4.03 3.14
CA SER A 106 -10.30 3.10 3.72
C SER A 106 -10.03 2.83 5.19
#